data_c9e7b3debdfb670432711c14523d68f9
#
_entry.id   c9e7b3debdfb670432711c14523d68f9
#
_cell.length_a   1.000
_cell.length_b   1.000
_cell.length_c   1.000
_cell.angle_alpha   90.00
_cell.angle_beta   90.00
_cell.angle_gamma   90.00
#
_symmetry.space_group_name_H-M   'P 1'
#
loop_
_entity.id
_entity.type
_entity.pdbx_description
1 polymer ?
#
loop_
_entity_poly.entity_id
_entity_poly.type
_entity_poly.pdbx_seq_one_letter_code
_entity_poly.pdbx_strand_id
1 'polypeptide(L)'
;MSIDERARVPADIPITEMERLLSLALGRGGEFADLYFEHHRTSSLLLEESIIRTASTGITCGLGVRVVSGERTGYAYTDDLSWKAMAHAAETAAHIAADARTLPPQPVSPAPVERRYGPSTLAAVGLQERIALVERADRAARAYDPRVEKAIVTLADETKQVRIANSLGVLVEDVQPLFSIRVSVIATENGVRREGSAGGGGRLGVEFFDEKPPEHFAREAARMAVTLLAAKEAPAGAMPVVLAPGWPGIILHEAVGHGLEGDFNRKGTSAFAGRIGERVASPLVTVVDDGTLGGRRGSLSVDDEGTPTQRTTLIEGGVLKGYLQDKQNARLMGAASTGNGRRESFAHLPLPRMTNT
;
A
#
# COMPACT_ATOMS: atom_id res chain seq x y z
N MET A 1 -40.43 6.33 4.14
CA MET A 1 -39.12 5.64 4.12
C MET A 1 -38.41 6.05 5.40
N SER A 2 -38.25 5.10 6.31
CA SER A 2 -37.61 5.33 7.62
C SER A 2 -36.10 5.52 7.42
N ILE A 3 -35.53 6.53 8.08
CA ILE A 3 -34.11 6.96 8.05
C ILE A 3 -33.21 6.02 8.88
N ASP A 4 -33.47 4.70 8.91
CA ASP A 4 -32.80 3.80 9.85
C ASP A 4 -32.08 2.58 9.19
N GLU A 5 -31.63 2.70 7.95
CA GLU A 5 -30.57 1.85 7.43
C GLU A 5 -29.28 2.67 7.37
N ARG A 6 -28.60 2.83 8.51
CA ARG A 6 -27.20 3.24 8.51
C ARG A 6 -26.45 2.21 7.67
N ALA A 7 -25.73 2.68 6.64
CA ALA A 7 -24.86 1.82 5.85
C ALA A 7 -23.93 1.05 6.80
N ARG A 8 -24.00 -0.27 6.78
CA ARG A 8 -23.16 -1.15 7.62
C ARG A 8 -21.69 -0.91 7.28
N VAL A 9 -20.84 -0.95 8.28
CA VAL A 9 -19.39 -0.93 8.11
C VAL A 9 -18.80 -2.31 8.44
N PRO A 10 -17.60 -2.66 8.00
CA PRO A 10 -17.00 -3.98 8.25
C PRO A 10 -17.03 -4.42 9.71
N ALA A 11 -16.89 -3.49 10.66
CA ALA A 11 -16.95 -3.77 12.10
C ALA A 11 -18.31 -4.31 12.56
N ASP A 12 -19.39 -3.99 11.86
CA ASP A 12 -20.76 -4.43 12.20
C ASP A 12 -21.06 -5.87 11.76
N ILE A 13 -20.17 -6.50 10.96
CA ILE A 13 -20.41 -7.83 10.42
C ILE A 13 -20.02 -8.89 11.46
N PRO A 14 -20.97 -9.65 12.02
CA PRO A 14 -20.66 -10.65 13.03
C PRO A 14 -19.92 -11.86 12.41
N ILE A 15 -19.13 -12.56 13.23
CA ILE A 15 -18.39 -13.75 12.81
C ILE A 15 -19.31 -14.80 12.20
N THR A 16 -20.49 -14.97 12.76
CA THR A 16 -21.50 -15.93 12.26
C THR A 16 -21.97 -15.62 10.82
N GLU A 17 -22.04 -14.34 10.43
CA GLU A 17 -22.30 -13.98 9.03
C GLU A 17 -21.09 -14.30 8.13
N MET A 18 -19.87 -14.07 8.60
CA MET A 18 -18.65 -14.41 7.86
C MET A 18 -18.56 -15.92 7.60
N GLU A 19 -18.84 -16.74 8.60
CA GLU A 19 -18.87 -18.20 8.47
C GLU A 19 -19.92 -18.66 7.45
N ARG A 20 -21.11 -18.04 7.46
CA ARG A 20 -22.15 -18.33 6.46
C ARG A 20 -21.73 -17.92 5.06
N LEU A 21 -21.05 -16.76 4.90
CA LEU A 21 -20.51 -16.30 3.60
C LEU A 21 -19.42 -17.26 3.09
N LEU A 22 -18.51 -17.72 3.96
CA LEU A 22 -17.49 -18.72 3.60
C LEU A 22 -18.13 -20.06 3.20
N SER A 23 -19.20 -20.46 3.85
CA SER A 23 -19.96 -21.67 3.49
C SER A 23 -20.62 -21.52 2.11
N LEU A 24 -21.20 -20.34 1.78
CA LEU A 24 -21.75 -20.05 0.46
C LEU A 24 -20.64 -20.02 -0.61
N ALA A 25 -19.51 -19.39 -0.30
CA ALA A 25 -18.35 -19.29 -1.19
C ALA A 25 -17.80 -20.68 -1.57
N LEU A 26 -17.79 -21.64 -0.66
CA LEU A 26 -17.35 -23.03 -0.92
C LEU A 26 -18.49 -23.97 -1.34
N GLY A 27 -19.71 -23.49 -1.44
CA GLY A 27 -20.90 -24.31 -1.73
C GLY A 27 -20.92 -24.98 -3.12
N ARG A 28 -20.06 -24.58 -4.04
CA ARG A 28 -19.89 -25.17 -5.38
C ARG A 28 -18.51 -25.80 -5.60
N GLY A 29 -17.79 -26.09 -4.53
CA GLY A 29 -16.42 -26.58 -4.56
C GLY A 29 -15.40 -25.45 -4.31
N GLY A 30 -14.15 -25.85 -4.12
CA GLY A 30 -13.03 -24.96 -3.80
C GLY A 30 -12.20 -25.51 -2.66
N GLU A 31 -10.93 -25.19 -2.68
CA GLU A 31 -9.95 -25.63 -1.66
C GLU A 31 -9.74 -24.55 -0.59
N PHE A 32 -10.02 -23.30 -0.93
CA PHE A 32 -9.84 -22.14 -0.07
C PHE A 32 -10.79 -21.01 -0.45
N ALA A 33 -11.30 -20.29 0.54
CA ALA A 33 -12.03 -19.04 0.34
C ALA A 33 -11.58 -18.00 1.36
N ASP A 34 -11.58 -16.73 0.94
CA ASP A 34 -11.41 -15.59 1.84
C ASP A 34 -12.43 -14.47 1.58
N LEU A 35 -12.67 -13.73 2.64
CA LEU A 35 -13.48 -12.53 2.70
C LEU A 35 -12.57 -11.38 3.09
N TYR A 36 -12.52 -10.36 2.25
CA TYR A 36 -11.75 -9.14 2.50
C TYR A 36 -12.70 -7.96 2.63
N PHE A 37 -12.97 -7.54 3.85
CA PHE A 37 -13.74 -6.35 4.15
C PHE A 37 -12.79 -5.16 4.27
N GLU A 38 -13.16 -4.06 3.62
CA GLU A 38 -12.40 -2.82 3.64
C GLU A 38 -13.32 -1.63 3.95
N HIS A 39 -12.85 -0.74 4.83
CA HIS A 39 -13.35 0.61 4.98
C HIS A 39 -12.16 1.55 4.84
N HIS A 40 -12.12 2.32 3.77
CA HIS A 40 -11.01 3.18 3.41
C HIS A 40 -11.48 4.64 3.38
N ARG A 41 -10.92 5.44 4.29
CA ARG A 41 -11.11 6.88 4.34
C ARG A 41 -9.87 7.57 3.81
N THR A 42 -10.05 8.48 2.87
CA THR A 42 -9.00 9.33 2.32
C THR A 42 -9.29 10.79 2.59
N SER A 43 -8.26 11.62 2.70
CA SER A 43 -8.40 13.06 2.82
C SER A 43 -7.22 13.76 2.16
N SER A 44 -7.46 14.92 1.56
CA SER A 44 -6.42 15.70 0.90
C SER A 44 -6.69 17.19 1.05
N LEU A 45 -5.62 17.93 1.35
CA LEU A 45 -5.56 19.39 1.30
C LEU A 45 -4.54 19.81 0.25
N LEU A 46 -4.94 20.70 -0.64
CA LEU A 46 -4.06 21.36 -1.60
C LEU A 46 -4.05 22.86 -1.33
N LEU A 47 -2.89 23.39 -1.01
CA LEU A 47 -2.65 24.83 -0.93
C LEU A 47 -1.78 25.25 -2.12
N GLU A 48 -2.22 26.28 -2.81
CA GLU A 48 -1.54 26.89 -3.95
C GLU A 48 -1.76 28.40 -3.92
N GLU A 49 -0.71 29.18 -4.15
CA GLU A 49 -0.76 30.65 -4.09
C GLU A 49 -1.31 31.18 -2.74
N SER A 50 -0.89 30.53 -1.65
CA SER A 50 -1.34 30.82 -0.27
C SER A 50 -2.86 30.70 -0.04
N ILE A 51 -3.56 29.99 -0.95
CA ILE A 51 -5.00 29.75 -0.86
C ILE A 51 -5.26 28.25 -0.85
N ILE A 52 -6.13 27.78 0.04
CA ILE A 52 -6.62 26.39 -0.01
C ILE A 52 -7.48 26.22 -1.26
N ARG A 53 -6.97 25.50 -2.26
CA ARG A 53 -7.67 25.20 -3.50
C ARG A 53 -8.62 24.02 -3.37
N THR A 54 -8.21 23.03 -2.60
CA THR A 54 -9.00 21.80 -2.41
C THR A 54 -8.88 21.32 -0.97
N ALA A 55 -10.02 20.96 -0.41
CA ALA A 55 -10.14 20.18 0.81
C ALA A 55 -11.15 19.07 0.53
N SER A 56 -10.69 17.84 0.38
CA SER A 56 -11.53 16.71 0.02
C SER A 56 -11.45 15.59 1.03
N THR A 57 -12.52 14.84 1.18
CA THR A 57 -12.57 13.60 1.95
C THR A 57 -13.39 12.60 1.14
N GLY A 58 -12.88 11.37 1.03
CA GLY A 58 -13.56 10.25 0.38
C GLY A 58 -13.68 9.08 1.35
N ILE A 59 -14.73 8.28 1.18
CA ILE A 59 -14.92 7.01 1.87
C ILE A 59 -15.29 5.97 0.84
N THR A 60 -14.59 4.84 0.86
CA THR A 60 -14.99 3.62 0.14
C THR A 60 -15.11 2.49 1.14
N CYS A 61 -16.10 1.62 0.94
CA CYS A 61 -16.37 0.51 1.83
C CYS A 61 -16.90 -0.66 1.00
N GLY A 62 -16.52 -1.89 1.35
CA GLY A 62 -17.02 -3.06 0.64
C GLY A 62 -16.41 -4.37 1.09
N LEU A 63 -16.81 -5.41 0.38
CA LEU A 63 -16.41 -6.80 0.55
C LEU A 63 -15.91 -7.37 -0.78
N GLY A 64 -14.73 -7.96 -0.78
CA GLY A 64 -14.25 -8.87 -1.81
C GLY A 64 -14.33 -10.31 -1.34
N VAL A 65 -14.87 -11.20 -2.17
CA VAL A 65 -14.94 -12.64 -1.93
C VAL A 65 -14.10 -13.36 -2.96
N ARG A 66 -13.15 -14.17 -2.51
CA ARG A 66 -12.31 -15.00 -3.37
C ARG A 66 -12.53 -16.49 -3.03
N VAL A 67 -12.60 -17.30 -4.08
CA VAL A 67 -12.60 -18.77 -4.00
C VAL A 67 -11.48 -19.30 -4.87
N VAL A 68 -10.66 -20.17 -4.34
CA VAL A 68 -9.52 -20.80 -5.06
C VAL A 68 -9.78 -22.29 -5.21
N SER A 69 -9.60 -22.78 -6.45
CA SER A 69 -9.70 -24.21 -6.79
C SER A 69 -8.59 -24.55 -7.80
N GLY A 70 -7.55 -25.24 -7.33
CA GLY A 70 -6.35 -25.47 -8.14
C GLY A 70 -5.72 -24.16 -8.63
N GLU A 71 -5.62 -23.97 -9.93
CA GLU A 71 -5.14 -22.73 -10.54
C GLU A 71 -6.24 -21.70 -10.78
N ARG A 72 -7.50 -22.10 -10.68
CA ARG A 72 -8.64 -21.23 -10.93
C ARG A 72 -8.96 -20.40 -9.70
N THR A 73 -9.35 -19.16 -9.95
CA THR A 73 -9.80 -18.23 -8.91
C THR A 73 -11.15 -17.63 -9.33
N GLY A 74 -12.17 -17.81 -8.49
CA GLY A 74 -13.42 -17.07 -8.57
C GLY A 74 -13.30 -15.83 -7.69
N TYR A 75 -13.75 -14.69 -8.20
CA TYR A 75 -13.77 -13.44 -7.47
C TYR A 75 -15.04 -12.65 -7.75
N ALA A 76 -15.63 -12.12 -6.71
CA ALA A 76 -16.72 -11.17 -6.80
C ALA A 76 -16.65 -10.18 -5.63
N TYR A 77 -17.22 -9.00 -5.80
CA TYR A 77 -17.20 -7.96 -4.76
C TYR A 77 -18.52 -7.18 -4.74
N THR A 78 -18.72 -6.46 -3.65
CA THR A 78 -19.85 -5.55 -3.45
C THR A 78 -19.47 -4.41 -2.51
N ASP A 79 -19.99 -3.22 -2.77
CA ASP A 79 -19.96 -2.06 -1.88
C ASP A 79 -21.18 -1.97 -0.94
N ASP A 80 -22.19 -2.82 -1.18
CA ASP A 80 -23.35 -2.98 -0.31
C ASP A 80 -23.11 -4.13 0.68
N LEU A 81 -22.97 -3.81 1.97
CA LEU A 81 -22.77 -4.78 3.06
C LEU A 81 -24.09 -5.32 3.63
N SER A 82 -25.21 -5.22 2.90
CA SER A 82 -26.40 -5.99 3.21
C SER A 82 -26.16 -7.50 3.05
N TRP A 83 -26.81 -8.31 3.87
CA TRP A 83 -26.69 -9.77 3.76
C TRP A 83 -26.97 -10.28 2.34
N LYS A 84 -27.98 -9.71 1.66
CA LYS A 84 -28.36 -10.12 0.30
C LYS A 84 -27.24 -9.87 -0.70
N ALA A 85 -26.62 -8.71 -0.67
CA ALA A 85 -25.54 -8.36 -1.61
C ALA A 85 -24.27 -9.16 -1.32
N MET A 86 -23.89 -9.30 -0.04
CA MET A 86 -22.74 -10.11 0.35
C MET A 86 -22.91 -11.59 -0.01
N ALA A 87 -24.08 -12.18 0.24
CA ALA A 87 -24.38 -13.57 -0.13
C ALA A 87 -24.34 -13.76 -1.65
N HIS A 88 -24.86 -12.81 -2.43
CA HIS A 88 -24.78 -12.86 -3.89
C HIS A 88 -23.33 -12.80 -4.40
N ALA A 89 -22.47 -11.98 -3.80
CA ALA A 89 -21.04 -11.94 -4.14
C ALA A 89 -20.36 -13.30 -3.83
N ALA A 90 -20.65 -13.89 -2.66
CA ALA A 90 -20.12 -15.20 -2.29
C ALA A 90 -20.55 -16.31 -3.26
N GLU A 91 -21.83 -16.37 -3.62
CA GLU A 91 -22.37 -17.33 -4.60
C GLU A 91 -21.78 -17.12 -6.00
N THR A 92 -21.57 -15.87 -6.41
CA THR A 92 -20.95 -15.55 -7.69
C THR A 92 -19.51 -16.01 -7.75
N ALA A 93 -18.70 -15.74 -6.71
CA ALA A 93 -17.32 -16.21 -6.62
C ALA A 93 -17.26 -17.76 -6.64
N ALA A 94 -18.16 -18.42 -5.91
CA ALA A 94 -18.31 -19.87 -5.92
C ALA A 94 -18.64 -20.43 -7.32
N HIS A 95 -19.52 -19.75 -8.06
CA HIS A 95 -19.89 -20.18 -9.39
C HIS A 95 -18.73 -20.06 -10.40
N ILE A 96 -17.94 -19.00 -10.32
CA ILE A 96 -16.77 -18.78 -11.19
C ILE A 96 -15.69 -19.84 -10.93
N ALA A 97 -15.45 -20.22 -9.68
CA ALA A 97 -14.42 -21.18 -9.28
C ALA A 97 -14.92 -22.63 -9.25
N ALA A 98 -16.17 -22.91 -9.61
CA ALA A 98 -16.84 -24.21 -9.42
C ALA A 98 -15.94 -25.41 -9.74
N ASP A 99 -15.86 -26.37 -8.80
CA ASP A 99 -15.07 -27.60 -8.89
C ASP A 99 -15.80 -28.76 -8.18
N ALA A 100 -15.35 -30.01 -8.47
CA ALA A 100 -15.84 -31.21 -7.81
C ALA A 100 -15.32 -31.39 -6.37
N ARG A 101 -14.22 -30.68 -6.02
CA ARG A 101 -13.64 -30.75 -4.67
C ARG A 101 -14.23 -29.67 -3.78
N THR A 102 -14.74 -30.07 -2.63
CA THR A 102 -15.23 -29.14 -1.61
C THR A 102 -14.54 -29.45 -0.29
N LEU A 103 -13.93 -28.42 0.31
CA LEU A 103 -13.45 -28.46 1.69
C LEU A 103 -14.40 -27.61 2.53
N PRO A 104 -15.00 -28.15 3.60
CA PRO A 104 -15.84 -27.36 4.49
C PRO A 104 -14.99 -26.29 5.20
N PRO A 105 -15.52 -25.08 5.39
CA PRO A 105 -14.79 -24.03 6.11
C PRO A 105 -14.65 -24.41 7.59
N GLN A 106 -13.53 -24.00 8.18
CA GLN A 106 -13.29 -24.10 9.61
C GLN A 106 -14.05 -22.99 10.36
N PRO A 107 -14.45 -23.20 11.61
CA PRO A 107 -14.97 -22.12 12.46
C PRO A 107 -14.00 -20.96 12.55
N VAL A 108 -14.52 -19.74 12.37
CA VAL A 108 -13.70 -18.52 12.32
C VAL A 108 -13.40 -18.03 13.73
N SER A 109 -12.14 -17.73 14.01
CA SER A 109 -11.71 -17.14 15.28
C SER A 109 -10.70 -16.03 15.08
N PRO A 110 -10.71 -14.97 15.93
CA PRO A 110 -9.74 -13.90 15.89
C PRO A 110 -8.31 -14.44 16.07
N ALA A 111 -7.40 -14.00 15.20
CA ALA A 111 -5.97 -14.28 15.31
C ALA A 111 -5.23 -13.01 15.79
N PRO A 112 -4.18 -13.18 16.62
CA PRO A 112 -3.39 -12.04 17.07
C PRO A 112 -2.65 -11.40 15.91
N VAL A 113 -2.61 -10.04 15.92
CA VAL A 113 -1.86 -9.23 14.95
C VAL A 113 -0.80 -8.42 15.69
N GLU A 114 0.45 -8.63 15.34
CA GLU A 114 1.56 -7.80 15.84
C GLU A 114 1.58 -6.48 15.07
N ARG A 115 1.18 -5.40 15.73
CA ARG A 115 1.06 -4.09 15.09
C ARG A 115 2.43 -3.49 14.79
N ARG A 116 2.61 -3.02 13.56
CA ARG A 116 3.85 -2.39 13.07
C ARG A 116 3.79 -0.85 13.08
N TYR A 117 2.67 -0.27 13.45
CA TYR A 117 2.43 1.17 13.52
C TYR A 117 1.45 1.50 14.65
N GLY A 118 1.52 2.76 15.13
CA GLY A 118 0.66 3.24 16.21
C GLY A 118 -0.79 3.47 15.76
N PRO A 119 -1.71 3.67 16.70
CA PRO A 119 -3.10 4.01 16.42
C PRO A 119 -3.29 5.47 15.99
N SER A 120 -2.25 6.31 16.14
CA SER A 120 -2.31 7.72 15.78
C SER A 120 -2.44 7.87 14.26
N THR A 121 -3.38 8.70 13.86
CA THR A 121 -3.61 9.03 12.46
C THR A 121 -3.71 10.53 12.27
N LEU A 122 -3.30 11.04 11.11
CA LEU A 122 -3.51 12.44 10.79
C LEU A 122 -5.02 12.78 10.70
N ALA A 123 -5.85 11.78 10.42
CA ALA A 123 -7.32 11.92 10.41
C ALA A 123 -7.94 12.30 11.77
N ALA A 124 -7.23 12.06 12.88
CA ALA A 124 -7.66 12.48 14.22
C ALA A 124 -7.43 13.98 14.47
N VAL A 125 -6.62 14.62 13.62
CA VAL A 125 -6.28 16.05 13.72
C VAL A 125 -7.37 16.89 13.04
N GLY A 126 -7.79 17.96 13.68
CA GLY A 126 -8.83 18.86 13.17
C GLY A 126 -8.43 19.54 11.85
N LEU A 127 -9.43 19.90 11.03
CA LEU A 127 -9.19 20.54 9.73
C LEU A 127 -8.36 21.83 9.86
N GLN A 128 -8.63 22.66 10.87
CA GLN A 128 -7.90 23.93 11.08
C GLN A 128 -6.42 23.71 11.39
N GLU A 129 -6.11 22.70 12.18
CA GLU A 129 -4.74 22.32 12.50
C GLU A 129 -3.99 21.78 11.25
N ARG A 130 -4.67 20.99 10.44
CA ARG A 130 -4.13 20.50 9.17
C ARG A 130 -3.90 21.62 8.16
N ILE A 131 -4.80 22.62 8.11
CA ILE A 131 -4.60 23.84 7.32
C ILE A 131 -3.37 24.59 7.82
N ALA A 132 -3.20 24.74 9.13
CA ALA A 132 -2.03 25.41 9.70
C ALA A 132 -0.70 24.74 9.29
N LEU A 133 -0.65 23.40 9.14
CA LEU A 133 0.54 22.69 8.66
C LEU A 133 0.91 23.11 7.24
N VAL A 134 -0.05 23.13 6.31
CA VAL A 134 0.22 23.48 4.90
C VAL A 134 0.54 24.97 4.74
N GLU A 135 -0.09 25.85 5.52
CA GLU A 135 0.23 27.28 5.53
C GLU A 135 1.64 27.58 6.08
N ARG A 136 2.09 26.83 7.10
CA ARG A 136 3.45 26.93 7.61
C ARG A 136 4.46 26.58 6.54
N ALA A 137 4.21 25.49 5.78
CA ALA A 137 5.07 25.10 4.67
C ALA A 137 5.11 26.18 3.57
N ASP A 138 3.96 26.72 3.15
CA ASP A 138 3.89 27.76 2.12
C ASP A 138 4.68 29.01 2.52
N ARG A 139 4.46 29.50 3.76
CA ARG A 139 5.21 30.66 4.27
C ARG A 139 6.72 30.42 4.29
N ALA A 140 7.15 29.23 4.71
CA ALA A 140 8.58 28.88 4.75
C ALA A 140 9.21 28.76 3.36
N ALA A 141 8.48 28.23 2.38
CA ALA A 141 8.94 28.14 0.99
C ALA A 141 9.14 29.54 0.39
N ARG A 142 8.14 30.42 0.53
CA ARG A 142 8.17 31.79 -0.01
C ARG A 142 9.22 32.68 0.65
N ALA A 143 9.46 32.46 1.95
CA ALA A 143 10.46 33.24 2.69
C ALA A 143 11.91 32.78 2.43
N TYR A 144 12.12 31.68 1.71
CA TYR A 144 13.45 31.09 1.50
C TYR A 144 14.35 31.95 0.60
N ASP A 145 13.82 32.43 -0.53
CA ASP A 145 14.55 33.20 -1.51
C ASP A 145 13.57 34.08 -2.34
N PRO A 146 13.90 35.35 -2.66
CA PRO A 146 13.00 36.21 -3.43
C PRO A 146 12.70 35.71 -4.84
N ARG A 147 13.48 34.78 -5.39
CA ARG A 147 13.22 34.13 -6.68
C ARG A 147 12.15 33.07 -6.62
N VAL A 148 11.68 32.70 -5.45
CA VAL A 148 10.54 31.77 -5.31
C VAL A 148 9.26 32.45 -5.77
N GLU A 149 8.77 32.04 -6.92
CA GLU A 149 7.56 32.58 -7.55
C GLU A 149 6.30 31.89 -7.03
N LYS A 150 6.36 30.53 -6.90
CA LYS A 150 5.20 29.72 -6.56
C LYS A 150 5.56 28.60 -5.59
N ALA A 151 4.65 28.36 -4.64
CA ALA A 151 4.70 27.22 -3.77
C ALA A 151 3.37 26.45 -3.85
N ILE A 152 3.44 25.13 -3.92
CA ILE A 152 2.31 24.22 -3.91
C ILE A 152 2.55 23.22 -2.77
N VAL A 153 1.59 23.11 -1.84
CA VAL A 153 1.67 22.19 -0.71
C VAL A 153 0.50 21.24 -0.75
N THR A 154 0.78 19.96 -0.75
CA THR A 154 -0.23 18.90 -0.63
C THR A 154 -0.02 18.14 0.67
N LEU A 155 -1.07 18.01 1.47
CA LEU A 155 -1.14 17.14 2.63
C LEU A 155 -2.24 16.12 2.40
N ALA A 156 -1.89 14.86 2.28
CA ALA A 156 -2.84 13.77 2.05
C ALA A 156 -2.71 12.71 3.15
N ASP A 157 -3.83 12.18 3.59
CA ASP A 157 -3.87 11.07 4.53
C ASP A 157 -4.94 10.05 4.14
N GLU A 158 -4.69 8.82 4.54
CA GLU A 158 -5.64 7.73 4.43
C GLU A 158 -5.63 6.86 5.69
N THR A 159 -6.78 6.26 5.97
CA THR A 159 -6.90 5.22 6.99
C THR A 159 -7.70 4.08 6.39
N LYS A 160 -7.05 2.93 6.23
CA LYS A 160 -7.69 1.71 5.75
C LYS A 160 -7.92 0.78 6.94
N GLN A 161 -9.18 0.43 7.20
CA GLN A 161 -9.58 -0.59 8.16
C GLN A 161 -9.91 -1.85 7.38
N VAL A 162 -9.26 -2.95 7.71
CA VAL A 162 -9.48 -4.23 7.05
C VAL A 162 -9.88 -5.31 8.06
N ARG A 163 -10.80 -6.19 7.65
CA ARG A 163 -11.11 -7.44 8.32
C ARG A 163 -11.03 -8.56 7.31
N ILE A 164 -10.23 -9.55 7.58
CA ILE A 164 -9.94 -10.64 6.65
C ILE A 164 -10.29 -11.95 7.34
N ALA A 165 -11.31 -12.62 6.84
CA ALA A 165 -11.69 -13.95 7.31
C ALA A 165 -11.44 -14.99 6.21
N ASN A 166 -11.03 -16.20 6.56
CA ASN A 166 -10.81 -17.26 5.58
C ASN A 166 -11.32 -18.63 6.04
N SER A 167 -11.44 -19.53 5.09
CA SER A 167 -11.94 -20.90 5.28
C SER A 167 -11.04 -21.80 6.13
N LEU A 168 -9.84 -21.34 6.49
CA LEU A 168 -8.94 -22.02 7.43
C LEU A 168 -9.19 -21.59 8.89
N GLY A 169 -10.26 -20.83 9.14
CA GLY A 169 -10.69 -20.44 10.47
C GLY A 169 -10.00 -19.18 11.03
N VAL A 170 -9.29 -18.42 10.19
CA VAL A 170 -8.57 -17.21 10.62
C VAL A 170 -9.41 -15.96 10.40
N LEU A 171 -9.47 -15.08 11.40
CA LEU A 171 -9.95 -13.72 11.29
C LEU A 171 -8.85 -12.77 11.78
N VAL A 172 -8.43 -11.83 10.95
CA VAL A 172 -7.52 -10.75 11.34
C VAL A 172 -8.16 -9.39 11.08
N GLU A 173 -7.80 -8.43 11.91
CA GLU A 173 -8.26 -7.05 11.82
C GLU A 173 -7.06 -6.11 11.93
N ASP A 174 -6.95 -5.16 11.01
CA ASP A 174 -5.88 -4.18 11.02
C ASP A 174 -6.40 -2.78 10.68
N VAL A 175 -5.76 -1.76 11.24
CA VAL A 175 -6.01 -0.35 10.95
C VAL A 175 -4.72 0.24 10.42
N GLN A 176 -4.70 0.59 9.15
CA GLN A 176 -3.53 0.98 8.40
C GLN A 176 -3.56 2.49 8.14
N PRO A 177 -2.93 3.32 8.99
CA PRO A 177 -2.76 4.74 8.69
C PRO A 177 -1.69 4.93 7.62
N LEU A 178 -1.85 5.97 6.82
CA LEU A 178 -0.79 6.45 5.94
C LEU A 178 -1.01 7.93 5.67
N PHE A 179 0.05 8.72 5.69
CA PHE A 179 -0.02 10.11 5.26
C PHE A 179 1.22 10.52 4.45
N SER A 180 1.09 11.63 3.74
CA SER A 180 2.21 12.27 3.05
C SER A 180 2.03 13.78 3.01
N ILE A 181 3.15 14.50 3.17
CA ILE A 181 3.27 15.92 2.81
C ILE A 181 4.18 16.02 1.60
N ARG A 182 3.80 16.82 0.62
CA ARG A 182 4.62 17.19 -0.53
C ARG A 182 4.60 18.68 -0.72
N VAL A 183 5.79 19.25 -0.93
CA VAL A 183 5.96 20.65 -1.28
C VAL A 183 6.68 20.72 -2.63
N SER A 184 6.10 21.44 -3.59
CA SER A 184 6.73 21.78 -4.86
C SER A 184 6.89 23.30 -4.92
N VAL A 185 8.08 23.75 -5.30
CA VAL A 185 8.43 25.17 -5.40
C VAL A 185 8.95 25.47 -6.79
N ILE A 186 8.45 26.55 -7.37
CA ILE A 186 8.96 27.09 -8.63
C ILE A 186 9.75 28.37 -8.32
N ALA A 187 11.01 28.41 -8.76
CA ALA A 187 11.85 29.59 -8.72
C ALA A 187 12.10 30.08 -10.14
N THR A 188 12.19 31.43 -10.28
CA THR A 188 12.37 32.09 -11.57
C THR A 188 13.47 33.12 -11.47
N GLU A 189 14.40 33.12 -12.44
CA GLU A 189 15.47 34.13 -12.57
C GLU A 189 15.78 34.33 -14.06
N ASN A 190 15.80 35.57 -14.53
CA ASN A 190 16.13 35.94 -15.92
C ASN A 190 15.33 35.15 -16.99
N GLY A 191 14.05 34.85 -16.72
CA GLY A 191 13.18 34.08 -17.60
C GLY A 191 13.38 32.56 -17.52
N VAL A 192 14.34 32.06 -16.76
CA VAL A 192 14.55 30.64 -16.48
C VAL A 192 13.69 30.23 -15.29
N ARG A 193 12.88 29.17 -15.46
CA ARG A 193 12.06 28.59 -14.40
C ARG A 193 12.58 27.21 -14.05
N ARG A 194 12.66 26.91 -12.75
CA ARG A 194 13.04 25.59 -12.24
C ARG A 194 12.12 25.19 -11.10
N GLU A 195 11.82 23.89 -11.07
CA GLU A 195 11.02 23.30 -10.01
C GLU A 195 11.93 22.48 -9.09
N GLY A 196 11.68 22.61 -7.78
CA GLY A 196 12.22 21.73 -6.76
C GLY A 196 11.08 21.13 -5.94
N SER A 197 11.21 19.89 -5.49
CA SER A 197 10.21 19.24 -4.66
C SER A 197 10.84 18.46 -3.53
N ALA A 198 10.18 18.46 -2.37
CA ALA A 198 10.52 17.63 -1.23
C ALA A 198 9.24 17.15 -0.55
N GLY A 199 9.35 16.06 0.18
CA GLY A 199 8.21 15.49 0.88
C GLY A 199 8.60 14.38 1.83
N GLY A 200 7.63 13.95 2.61
CA GLY A 200 7.78 12.87 3.58
C GLY A 200 6.44 12.34 4.00
N GLY A 201 6.48 11.38 4.92
CA GLY A 201 5.30 10.72 5.45
C GLY A 201 5.58 9.26 5.75
N GLY A 202 4.52 8.54 6.08
CA GLY A 202 4.59 7.13 6.44
C GLY A 202 3.34 6.68 7.19
N ARG A 203 3.45 5.55 7.87
CA ARG A 203 2.39 5.00 8.74
C ARG A 203 2.54 5.54 10.16
N LEU A 204 2.38 6.85 10.28
CA LEU A 204 2.58 7.66 11.48
C LEU A 204 1.42 8.65 11.59
N GLY A 205 1.31 9.34 12.70
CA GLY A 205 0.39 10.44 12.90
C GLY A 205 1.08 11.81 12.83
N VAL A 206 0.46 12.79 13.47
CA VAL A 206 0.92 14.19 13.49
C VAL A 206 2.29 14.34 14.17
N GLU A 207 2.66 13.42 15.05
CA GLU A 207 3.93 13.37 15.77
C GLU A 207 5.15 13.33 14.82
N PHE A 208 4.97 12.93 13.57
CA PHE A 208 6.01 13.02 12.54
C PHE A 208 6.55 14.44 12.37
N PHE A 209 5.68 15.44 12.54
CA PHE A 209 6.06 16.84 12.39
C PHE A 209 6.83 17.43 13.57
N ASP A 210 6.95 16.69 14.67
CA ASP A 210 7.81 17.07 15.81
C ASP A 210 9.29 16.92 15.42
N GLU A 211 9.63 15.88 14.65
CA GLU A 211 11.00 15.64 14.16
C GLU A 211 11.28 16.36 12.84
N LYS A 212 10.30 16.34 11.92
CA LYS A 212 10.43 16.93 10.57
C LYS A 212 9.27 17.89 10.31
N PRO A 213 9.36 19.13 10.80
CA PRO A 213 8.27 20.09 10.65
C PRO A 213 8.02 20.44 9.18
N PRO A 214 6.82 20.91 8.81
CA PRO A 214 6.46 21.22 7.42
C PRO A 214 7.44 22.17 6.74
N GLU A 215 8.02 23.10 7.51
CA GLU A 215 9.03 24.06 7.06
C GLU A 215 10.31 23.39 6.56
N HIS A 216 10.66 22.22 7.09
CA HIS A 216 11.82 21.44 6.61
C HIS A 216 11.67 21.09 5.13
N PHE A 217 10.54 20.50 4.76
CA PHE A 217 10.25 20.11 3.37
C PHE A 217 10.14 21.34 2.45
N ALA A 218 9.54 22.39 2.95
CA ALA A 218 9.39 23.66 2.22
C ALA A 218 10.76 24.29 1.86
N ARG A 219 11.67 24.34 2.83
CA ARG A 219 13.02 24.86 2.60
C ARG A 219 13.82 23.96 1.66
N GLU A 220 13.72 22.63 1.79
CA GLU A 220 14.40 21.69 0.87
C GLU A 220 13.90 21.82 -0.56
N ALA A 221 12.59 21.92 -0.77
CA ALA A 221 12.01 22.16 -2.10
C ALA A 221 12.48 23.48 -2.69
N ALA A 222 12.45 24.56 -1.90
CA ALA A 222 12.91 25.89 -2.33
C ALA A 222 14.43 25.90 -2.63
N ARG A 223 15.24 25.28 -1.76
CA ARG A 223 16.68 25.13 -1.98
C ARG A 223 16.97 24.42 -3.30
N MET A 224 16.25 23.33 -3.59
CA MET A 224 16.40 22.59 -4.84
C MET A 224 16.05 23.45 -6.05
N ALA A 225 14.89 24.13 -6.05
CA ALA A 225 14.46 25.01 -7.14
C ALA A 225 15.48 26.12 -7.42
N VAL A 226 15.95 26.80 -6.38
CA VAL A 226 16.93 27.88 -6.47
C VAL A 226 18.30 27.38 -6.95
N THR A 227 18.75 26.22 -6.47
CA THR A 227 20.01 25.59 -6.91
C THR A 227 19.95 25.25 -8.40
N LEU A 228 18.80 24.73 -8.88
CA LEU A 228 18.61 24.35 -10.28
C LEU A 228 18.59 25.54 -11.25
N LEU A 229 18.37 26.80 -10.81
CA LEU A 229 18.45 27.95 -11.66
C LEU A 229 19.87 28.14 -12.27
N ALA A 230 20.91 27.79 -11.51
CA ALA A 230 22.29 27.83 -11.94
C ALA A 230 22.82 26.47 -12.44
N ALA A 231 21.98 25.45 -12.53
CA ALA A 231 22.41 24.11 -12.92
C ALA A 231 22.82 24.07 -14.41
N LYS A 232 23.92 23.36 -14.67
CA LYS A 232 24.35 23.02 -16.03
C LYS A 232 23.76 21.69 -16.46
N GLU A 233 23.65 21.47 -17.75
CA GLU A 233 23.23 20.18 -18.29
C GLU A 233 24.21 19.07 -17.88
N ALA A 234 23.67 17.92 -17.51
CA ALA A 234 24.47 16.75 -17.22
C ALA A 234 25.07 16.19 -18.54
N PRO A 235 26.30 15.65 -18.50
CA PRO A 235 26.89 15.02 -19.68
C PRO A 235 26.05 13.80 -20.09
N ALA A 236 25.79 13.65 -21.40
CA ALA A 236 25.14 12.49 -21.97
C ALA A 236 26.18 11.43 -22.37
N GLY A 237 25.92 10.16 -22.14
CA GLY A 237 26.76 9.05 -22.54
C GLY A 237 26.87 7.96 -21.49
N ALA A 238 27.56 6.86 -21.84
CA ALA A 238 27.86 5.79 -20.90
C ALA A 238 28.99 6.21 -19.95
N MET A 239 28.73 6.16 -18.66
CA MET A 239 29.69 6.54 -17.63
C MET A 239 29.44 5.79 -16.32
N PRO A 240 30.44 5.63 -15.45
CA PRO A 240 30.22 5.14 -14.08
C PRO A 240 29.29 6.08 -13.31
N VAL A 241 28.30 5.51 -12.63
CA VAL A 241 27.31 6.24 -11.82
C VAL A 241 27.32 5.73 -10.41
N VAL A 242 27.40 6.63 -9.43
CA VAL A 242 27.20 6.31 -8.02
C VAL A 242 25.79 6.73 -7.62
N LEU A 243 25.01 5.72 -7.18
CA LEU A 243 23.67 5.95 -6.65
C LEU A 243 23.74 6.17 -5.15
N ALA A 244 23.31 7.34 -4.67
CA ALA A 244 23.16 7.62 -3.25
C ALA A 244 21.94 6.88 -2.68
N PRO A 245 21.85 6.66 -1.35
CA PRO A 245 20.66 6.11 -0.72
C PRO A 245 19.45 7.04 -0.88
N GLY A 246 18.24 6.49 -0.86
CA GLY A 246 16.98 7.23 -0.99
C GLY A 246 16.33 7.06 -2.35
N TRP A 247 15.99 8.14 -3.05
CA TRP A 247 15.27 8.13 -4.34
C TRP A 247 15.83 7.19 -5.41
N PRO A 248 17.16 7.01 -5.56
CA PRO A 248 17.69 6.01 -6.48
C PRO A 248 17.27 4.56 -6.19
N GLY A 249 16.78 4.27 -4.97
CA GLY A 249 16.15 2.98 -4.64
C GLY A 249 14.96 2.62 -5.53
N ILE A 250 14.31 3.60 -6.19
CA ILE A 250 13.27 3.33 -7.20
C ILE A 250 13.80 2.49 -8.36
N ILE A 251 15.06 2.66 -8.77
CA ILE A 251 15.68 1.81 -9.81
C ILE A 251 15.72 0.35 -9.35
N LEU A 252 16.04 0.10 -8.08
CA LEU A 252 15.99 -1.25 -7.50
C LEU A 252 14.56 -1.79 -7.48
N HIS A 253 13.60 -0.96 -7.09
CA HIS A 253 12.18 -1.31 -7.07
C HIS A 253 11.69 -1.77 -8.45
N GLU A 254 11.93 -0.98 -9.49
CA GLU A 254 11.48 -1.27 -10.85
C GLU A 254 12.28 -2.40 -11.53
N ALA A 255 13.61 -2.37 -11.44
CA ALA A 255 14.46 -3.30 -12.17
C ALA A 255 14.58 -4.68 -11.50
N VAL A 256 14.43 -4.75 -10.17
CA VAL A 256 14.65 -5.99 -9.41
C VAL A 256 13.39 -6.38 -8.64
N GLY A 257 12.79 -5.46 -7.89
CA GLY A 257 11.68 -5.74 -7.00
C GLY A 257 10.49 -6.37 -7.71
N HIS A 258 9.94 -5.72 -8.74
CA HIS A 258 8.85 -6.28 -9.55
C HIS A 258 9.26 -7.58 -10.25
N GLY A 259 10.52 -7.71 -10.65
CA GLY A 259 11.05 -8.94 -11.24
C GLY A 259 11.06 -10.12 -10.27
N LEU A 260 11.00 -9.87 -8.96
CA LEU A 260 11.02 -10.90 -7.91
C LEU A 260 9.62 -11.19 -7.30
N GLU A 261 8.55 -10.64 -7.86
CA GLU A 261 7.18 -10.99 -7.50
C GLU A 261 6.82 -12.41 -7.99
N GLY A 262 6.21 -13.19 -7.13
CA GLY A 262 6.02 -14.64 -7.32
C GLY A 262 5.16 -15.01 -8.52
N ASP A 263 4.16 -14.21 -8.87
CA ASP A 263 3.27 -14.48 -10.00
C ASP A 263 3.98 -14.39 -11.36
N PHE A 264 4.87 -13.40 -11.55
CA PHE A 264 5.69 -13.30 -12.75
C PHE A 264 6.70 -14.47 -12.86
N ASN A 265 7.27 -14.86 -11.72
CA ASN A 265 8.23 -15.97 -11.66
C ASN A 265 7.55 -17.31 -11.89
N ARG A 266 6.36 -17.55 -11.32
CA ARG A 266 5.55 -18.75 -11.58
C ARG A 266 5.16 -18.88 -13.05
N LYS A 267 4.76 -17.76 -13.67
CA LYS A 267 4.38 -17.73 -15.10
C LYS A 267 5.57 -17.78 -16.06
N GLY A 268 6.81 -17.73 -15.56
CA GLY A 268 8.02 -17.73 -16.38
C GLY A 268 8.26 -16.44 -17.17
N THR A 269 7.63 -15.34 -16.80
CA THR A 269 7.73 -14.05 -17.51
C THR A 269 8.80 -13.12 -16.93
N SER A 270 9.35 -13.42 -15.75
CA SER A 270 10.45 -12.69 -15.15
C SER A 270 11.81 -13.23 -15.61
N ALA A 271 12.80 -12.36 -15.74
CA ALA A 271 14.21 -12.73 -15.97
C ALA A 271 14.80 -13.55 -14.80
N PHE A 272 14.17 -13.57 -13.64
CA PHE A 272 14.57 -14.33 -12.46
C PHE A 272 13.88 -15.69 -12.33
N ALA A 273 12.96 -16.02 -13.23
CA ALA A 273 12.17 -17.26 -13.15
C ALA A 273 13.06 -18.51 -13.20
N GLY A 274 12.88 -19.40 -12.20
CA GLY A 274 13.62 -20.67 -12.10
C GLY A 274 15.08 -20.55 -11.66
N ARG A 275 15.56 -19.35 -11.28
CA ARG A 275 16.98 -19.09 -11.00
C ARG A 275 17.34 -19.04 -9.51
N ILE A 276 16.48 -19.57 -8.62
CA ILE A 276 16.81 -19.70 -7.19
C ILE A 276 18.11 -20.50 -7.05
N GLY A 277 19.05 -19.97 -6.24
CA GLY A 277 20.39 -20.54 -6.04
C GLY A 277 21.45 -20.06 -7.03
N GLU A 278 21.05 -19.38 -8.11
CA GLU A 278 21.99 -18.84 -9.08
C GLU A 278 22.49 -17.44 -8.70
N ARG A 279 23.66 -17.10 -9.21
CA ARG A 279 24.19 -15.74 -9.12
C ARG A 279 23.48 -14.83 -10.14
N VAL A 280 22.76 -13.83 -9.64
CA VAL A 280 21.98 -12.87 -10.45
C VAL A 280 22.49 -11.44 -10.33
N ALA A 281 23.39 -11.19 -9.36
CA ALA A 281 23.96 -9.87 -9.12
C ALA A 281 25.43 -9.97 -8.66
N SER A 282 26.09 -8.82 -8.46
CA SER A 282 27.42 -8.76 -7.85
C SER A 282 27.40 -9.38 -6.44
N PRO A 283 28.48 -10.02 -5.99
CA PRO A 283 28.61 -10.51 -4.60
C PRO A 283 28.43 -9.45 -3.52
N LEU A 284 28.54 -8.18 -3.88
CA LEU A 284 28.35 -7.04 -2.97
C LEU A 284 26.86 -6.69 -2.77
N VAL A 285 25.96 -7.30 -3.54
CA VAL A 285 24.52 -6.95 -3.52
C VAL A 285 23.75 -7.93 -2.65
N THR A 286 23.06 -7.38 -1.65
CA THR A 286 22.02 -8.06 -0.88
C THR A 286 20.73 -7.26 -0.97
N VAL A 287 19.63 -7.91 -1.32
CA VAL A 287 18.30 -7.31 -1.45
C VAL A 287 17.34 -7.98 -0.49
N VAL A 288 16.66 -7.17 0.29
CA VAL A 288 15.69 -7.60 1.31
C VAL A 288 14.41 -6.80 1.13
N ASP A 289 13.27 -7.48 1.23
CA ASP A 289 11.97 -6.85 1.41
C ASP A 289 11.55 -7.03 2.87
N ASP A 290 11.24 -5.93 3.57
CA ASP A 290 10.96 -5.96 5.00
C ASP A 290 9.70 -5.16 5.36
N GLY A 291 8.57 -5.88 5.53
CA GLY A 291 7.30 -5.29 5.96
C GLY A 291 7.24 -4.95 7.45
N THR A 292 8.25 -5.33 8.24
CA THR A 292 8.25 -5.19 9.71
C THR A 292 8.82 -3.86 10.21
N LEU A 293 9.41 -3.04 9.32
CA LEU A 293 10.02 -1.76 9.67
C LEU A 293 8.94 -0.77 10.16
N GLY A 294 9.00 -0.34 11.43
CA GLY A 294 8.01 0.54 12.02
C GLY A 294 7.87 1.88 11.27
N GLY A 295 6.63 2.35 11.09
CA GLY A 295 6.32 3.69 10.55
C GLY A 295 6.64 3.93 9.06
N ARG A 296 7.26 2.97 8.36
CA ARG A 296 7.58 3.12 6.94
C ARG A 296 6.33 2.97 6.07
N ARG A 297 6.34 3.58 4.89
CA ARG A 297 5.20 3.58 3.95
C ARG A 297 4.76 2.17 3.54
N GLY A 298 5.70 1.29 3.25
CA GLY A 298 5.44 -0.08 2.82
C GLY A 298 5.15 -1.07 3.94
N SER A 299 5.31 -0.68 5.22
CA SER A 299 5.14 -1.58 6.36
C SER A 299 3.69 -1.96 6.56
N LEU A 300 3.46 -3.21 6.96
CA LEU A 300 2.15 -3.75 7.28
C LEU A 300 2.26 -4.71 8.47
N SER A 301 1.21 -4.77 9.28
CA SER A 301 1.09 -5.79 10.32
C SER A 301 0.82 -7.15 9.72
N VAL A 302 -0.13 -7.18 8.78
CA VAL A 302 -0.50 -8.34 7.97
C VAL A 302 -0.69 -7.88 6.52
N ASP A 303 -0.51 -8.79 5.57
CA ASP A 303 -0.87 -8.56 4.18
C ASP A 303 -2.40 -8.64 3.97
N ASP A 304 -2.87 -8.37 2.75
CA ASP A 304 -4.30 -8.37 2.42
C ASP A 304 -4.90 -9.79 2.24
N GLU A 305 -4.16 -10.83 2.64
CA GLU A 305 -4.60 -12.21 2.80
C GLU A 305 -4.56 -12.67 4.27
N GLY A 306 -4.23 -11.75 5.20
CA GLY A 306 -4.13 -12.01 6.63
C GLY A 306 -2.85 -12.76 7.03
N THR A 307 -1.82 -12.76 6.20
CA THR A 307 -0.51 -13.33 6.53
C THR A 307 0.34 -12.26 7.22
N PRO A 308 0.97 -12.52 8.39
CA PRO A 308 1.91 -11.60 8.99
C PRO A 308 3.04 -11.24 8.02
N THR A 309 3.37 -9.95 7.92
CA THR A 309 4.53 -9.53 7.13
C THR A 309 5.83 -9.91 7.81
N GLN A 310 6.87 -10.10 7.03
CA GLN A 310 8.17 -10.54 7.51
C GLN A 310 9.31 -9.85 6.78
N ARG A 311 10.53 -10.11 7.23
CA ARG A 311 11.76 -9.75 6.53
C ARG A 311 12.14 -10.89 5.60
N THR A 312 12.03 -10.69 4.29
CA THR A 312 12.31 -11.67 3.23
C THR A 312 13.60 -11.32 2.52
N THR A 313 14.61 -12.19 2.60
CA THR A 313 15.85 -12.03 1.82
C THR A 313 15.61 -12.55 0.41
N LEU A 314 15.69 -11.66 -0.57
CA LEU A 314 15.48 -11.96 -1.99
C LEU A 314 16.78 -12.33 -2.69
N ILE A 315 17.83 -11.54 -2.47
CA ILE A 315 19.18 -11.79 -2.99
C ILE A 315 20.15 -11.64 -1.82
N GLU A 316 21.09 -12.55 -1.68
CA GLU A 316 22.14 -12.50 -0.65
C GLU A 316 23.52 -12.75 -1.29
N GLY A 317 24.43 -11.78 -1.14
CA GLY A 317 25.77 -11.89 -1.74
C GLY A 317 25.72 -12.15 -3.26
N GLY A 318 24.75 -11.58 -3.95
CA GLY A 318 24.51 -11.75 -5.38
C GLY A 318 23.77 -13.03 -5.79
N VAL A 319 23.42 -13.91 -4.85
CA VAL A 319 22.71 -15.17 -5.10
C VAL A 319 21.22 -15.03 -4.82
N LEU A 320 20.37 -15.41 -5.78
CA LEU A 320 18.91 -15.38 -5.61
C LEU A 320 18.47 -16.41 -4.58
N LYS A 321 17.71 -15.97 -3.56
CA LYS A 321 17.25 -16.82 -2.45
C LYS A 321 15.76 -17.15 -2.50
N GLY A 322 14.94 -16.27 -3.06
CA GLY A 322 13.49 -16.46 -3.09
C GLY A 322 12.77 -15.36 -3.85
N TYR A 323 11.45 -15.46 -3.81
CA TYR A 323 10.52 -14.51 -4.41
C TYR A 323 9.55 -13.98 -3.37
N LEU A 324 8.92 -12.83 -3.65
CA LEU A 324 7.78 -12.31 -2.91
C LEU A 324 6.53 -13.14 -3.22
N GLN A 325 5.87 -13.68 -2.21
CA GLN A 325 4.80 -14.65 -2.38
C GLN A 325 3.50 -14.20 -1.69
N ASP A 326 2.39 -14.29 -2.43
CA ASP A 326 1.05 -14.42 -1.88
C ASP A 326 0.73 -15.90 -1.57
N LYS A 327 -0.44 -16.18 -1.00
CA LYS A 327 -0.85 -17.57 -0.67
C LYS A 327 -1.01 -18.46 -1.91
N GLN A 328 -1.58 -17.91 -3.00
CA GLN A 328 -1.86 -18.71 -4.19
C GLN A 328 -0.57 -19.05 -4.95
N ASN A 329 0.28 -18.07 -5.22
CA ASN A 329 1.54 -18.31 -5.95
C ASN A 329 2.50 -19.15 -5.11
N ALA A 330 2.57 -18.92 -3.79
CA ALA A 330 3.34 -19.75 -2.88
C ALA A 330 2.92 -21.24 -2.97
N ARG A 331 1.61 -21.52 -2.87
CA ARG A 331 1.08 -22.88 -2.97
C ARG A 331 1.42 -23.53 -4.32
N LEU A 332 1.22 -22.81 -5.42
CA LEU A 332 1.49 -23.33 -6.77
C LEU A 332 2.99 -23.54 -7.06
N MET A 333 3.86 -22.85 -6.33
CA MET A 333 5.31 -23.00 -6.42
C MET A 333 5.91 -23.91 -5.35
N GLY A 334 5.08 -24.52 -4.47
CA GLY A 334 5.55 -25.35 -3.36
C GLY A 334 6.35 -24.57 -2.30
N ALA A 335 6.05 -23.28 -2.13
CA ALA A 335 6.71 -22.37 -1.20
C ALA A 335 5.73 -21.91 -0.10
N ALA A 336 6.23 -21.18 0.89
CA ALA A 336 5.41 -20.47 1.88
C ALA A 336 5.12 -19.04 1.41
N SER A 337 3.95 -18.49 1.82
CA SER A 337 3.66 -17.07 1.66
C SER A 337 4.65 -16.22 2.46
N THR A 338 5.07 -15.11 1.89
CA THR A 338 6.01 -14.17 2.53
C THR A 338 5.31 -12.95 3.16
N GLY A 339 3.96 -12.94 3.18
CA GLY A 339 3.19 -11.80 3.67
C GLY A 339 3.22 -10.61 2.70
N ASN A 340 3.24 -10.90 1.42
CA ASN A 340 3.31 -9.91 0.34
C ASN A 340 2.05 -9.89 -0.54
N GLY A 341 0.98 -10.59 -0.15
CA GLY A 341 -0.31 -10.58 -0.87
C GLY A 341 -1.00 -9.23 -0.70
N ARG A 342 -1.04 -8.38 -1.74
CA ARG A 342 -1.57 -7.03 -1.68
C ARG A 342 -2.73 -6.83 -2.65
N ARG A 343 -3.76 -6.12 -2.20
CA ARG A 343 -4.91 -5.70 -2.99
C ARG A 343 -4.90 -4.18 -3.21
N GLU A 344 -5.32 -3.74 -4.37
CA GLU A 344 -5.58 -2.31 -4.60
C GLU A 344 -6.77 -1.86 -3.74
N SER A 345 -7.85 -2.65 -3.73
CA SER A 345 -9.04 -2.45 -2.90
C SER A 345 -9.82 -3.77 -2.75
N PHE A 346 -10.94 -3.72 -2.04
CA PHE A 346 -11.89 -4.86 -1.96
C PHE A 346 -12.41 -5.31 -3.34
N ALA A 347 -12.30 -4.51 -4.39
CA ALA A 347 -12.71 -4.87 -5.74
C ALA A 347 -11.65 -5.66 -6.52
N HIS A 348 -10.45 -5.89 -5.94
CA HIS A 348 -9.31 -6.46 -6.63
C HIS A 348 -8.80 -7.75 -5.96
N LEU A 349 -8.30 -8.66 -6.79
CA LEU A 349 -7.58 -9.85 -6.31
C LEU A 349 -6.25 -9.46 -5.66
N PRO A 350 -5.79 -10.20 -4.64
CA PRO A 350 -4.44 -10.03 -4.13
C PRO A 350 -3.41 -10.50 -5.16
N LEU A 351 -2.31 -9.79 -5.21
CA LEU A 351 -1.13 -10.11 -6.01
C LEU A 351 0.12 -9.94 -5.13
N PRO A 352 1.22 -10.68 -5.40
CA PRO A 352 2.48 -10.42 -4.72
C PRO A 352 2.97 -9.00 -5.00
N ARG A 353 3.32 -8.26 -3.94
CA ARG A 353 3.84 -6.88 -4.04
C ARG A 353 4.89 -6.65 -2.96
N MET A 354 5.84 -5.78 -3.27
CA MET A 354 6.85 -5.32 -2.32
C MET A 354 6.23 -4.63 -1.10
N THR A 355 6.93 -4.69 0.02
CA THR A 355 6.71 -3.86 1.21
C THR A 355 7.75 -2.74 1.25
N ASN A 356 8.86 -2.91 1.96
CA ASN A 356 9.99 -1.97 1.94
C ASN A 356 11.22 -2.73 1.42
N THR A 357 11.51 -2.53 0.18
CA THR A 357 12.65 -3.20 -0.47
C THR A 357 13.87 -2.29 -0.49
#